data_6b3fb7cd370409223fdb384d39747a87
#
_entry.id   6b3fb7cd370409223fdb384d39747a87
#
_cell.length_a   1.000
_cell.length_b   1.000
_cell.length_c   1.000
_cell.angle_alpha   90.00
_cell.angle_beta   90.00
_cell.angle_gamma   90.00
#
_symmetry.space_group_name_H-M   'P 1'
#
loop_
_entity.id
_entity.type
_entity.pdbx_description
1 polymer ?
#
loop_
_entity_poly.entity_id
_entity_poly.type
_entity_poly.pdbx_seq_one_letter_code
_entity_poly.pdbx_strand_id
1 'polypeptide(L)'
;MSLVSPGLAALLGLIVGLVVIAIGFLGFGKPRKSFAKSTDDDRWSVTNIQVILWTGVILGSYLALSLSAGSFLANIPTNTLVLVGIASGTLAFTTITNGLQNTLPQPSKGKDEFMGGFLAAEGKPEKASLVKMQMFAWNIIAILLFITFVGSSLYNGTYALPDVGATVSTILAISNGAHVATKPIDNK
;
A
#
# COMPACT_ATOMS: atom_id res chain seq x y z
N MET A 1 -23.43 23.77 -0.23
CA MET A 1 -22.66 24.75 0.57
C MET A 1 -21.55 23.96 1.24
N SER A 2 -20.29 24.18 0.86
CA SER A 2 -19.16 23.43 1.47
C SER A 2 -19.07 23.82 2.95
N LEU A 3 -19.09 22.82 3.83
CA LEU A 3 -18.99 23.01 5.28
C LEU A 3 -17.57 23.47 5.69
N VAL A 4 -16.58 23.23 4.85
CA VAL A 4 -15.16 23.41 5.15
C VAL A 4 -14.45 23.97 3.91
N SER A 5 -13.49 24.87 4.09
CA SER A 5 -12.67 25.34 2.97
C SER A 5 -11.85 24.16 2.38
N PRO A 6 -11.60 24.14 1.06
CA PRO A 6 -10.81 23.06 0.43
C PRO A 6 -9.44 22.86 1.05
N GLY A 7 -8.78 23.95 1.49
CA GLY A 7 -7.49 23.85 2.17
C GLY A 7 -7.56 23.16 3.53
N LEU A 8 -8.59 23.45 4.33
CA LEU A 8 -8.78 22.77 5.62
C LEU A 8 -9.20 21.32 5.44
N ALA A 9 -10.03 21.03 4.43
CA ALA A 9 -10.41 19.67 4.08
C ALA A 9 -9.20 18.83 3.64
N ALA A 10 -8.32 19.40 2.80
CA ALA A 10 -7.07 18.76 2.40
C ALA A 10 -6.15 18.48 3.59
N LEU A 11 -6.03 19.43 4.51
CA LEU A 11 -5.22 19.25 5.74
C LEU A 11 -5.77 18.12 6.61
N LEU A 12 -7.08 18.10 6.84
CA LEU A 12 -7.74 17.04 7.64
C LEU A 12 -7.57 15.67 6.99
N GLY A 13 -7.75 15.58 5.67
CA GLY A 13 -7.51 14.35 4.92
C GLY A 13 -6.07 13.88 5.01
N LEU A 14 -5.10 14.79 4.88
CA LEU A 14 -3.69 14.49 5.04
C LEU A 14 -3.37 13.95 6.45
N ILE A 15 -3.90 14.60 7.49
CA ILE A 15 -3.70 14.17 8.88
C ILE A 15 -4.25 12.75 9.07
N VAL A 16 -5.48 12.47 8.63
CA VAL A 16 -6.09 11.14 8.75
C VAL A 16 -5.28 10.10 7.98
N GLY A 17 -4.88 10.39 6.75
CA GLY A 17 -4.02 9.50 5.96
C GLY A 17 -2.71 9.18 6.67
N LEU A 18 -2.02 10.20 7.19
CA LEU A 18 -0.78 10.02 7.95
C LEU A 18 -0.99 9.25 9.26
N VAL A 19 -2.10 9.47 9.97
CA VAL A 19 -2.44 8.71 11.18
C VAL A 19 -2.63 7.23 10.84
N VAL A 20 -3.36 6.90 9.77
CA VAL A 20 -3.55 5.51 9.33
C VAL A 20 -2.21 4.86 8.99
N ILE A 21 -1.35 5.56 8.24
CA ILE A 21 -0.02 5.08 7.90
C ILE A 21 0.82 4.87 9.18
N ALA A 22 0.82 5.85 10.09
CA ALA A 22 1.56 5.75 11.35
C ALA A 22 1.09 4.56 12.20
N ILE A 23 -0.22 4.34 12.30
CA ILE A 23 -0.80 3.18 12.97
C ILE A 23 -0.30 1.88 12.33
N GLY A 24 -0.29 1.81 11.00
CA GLY A 24 0.21 0.65 10.25
C GLY A 24 1.68 0.33 10.56
N PHE A 25 2.52 1.36 10.67
CA PHE A 25 3.94 1.18 10.98
C PHE A 25 4.22 0.94 12.46
N LEU A 26 3.54 1.65 13.35
CA LEU A 26 3.76 1.55 14.79
C LEU A 26 3.07 0.33 15.42
N GLY A 27 1.97 -0.14 14.81
CA GLY A 27 1.17 -1.24 15.31
C GLY A 27 0.45 -0.94 16.63
N PHE A 28 -0.26 -1.95 17.11
CA PHE A 28 -0.99 -1.93 18.37
C PHE A 28 -0.54 -3.04 19.32
N GLY A 29 -0.83 -2.85 20.59
CA GLY A 29 -0.62 -3.88 21.62
C GLY A 29 0.72 -3.80 22.34
N LYS A 30 0.93 -4.74 23.27
CA LYS A 30 2.19 -4.94 24.02
C LYS A 30 2.58 -6.42 23.89
N PRO A 31 3.72 -6.76 23.27
CA PRO A 31 4.64 -5.89 22.57
C PRO A 31 4.01 -5.32 21.28
N ARG A 32 4.39 -4.08 20.89
CA ARG A 32 3.89 -3.45 19.67
C ARG A 32 4.34 -4.25 18.45
N LYS A 33 3.37 -4.80 17.73
CA LYS A 33 3.63 -5.50 16.46
C LYS A 33 3.26 -4.56 15.32
N SER A 34 4.25 -4.18 14.53
CA SER A 34 4.03 -3.38 13.32
C SER A 34 3.30 -4.22 12.27
N PHE A 35 2.23 -3.68 11.69
CA PHE A 35 1.56 -4.31 10.54
C PHE A 35 2.42 -4.28 9.27
N ALA A 36 3.43 -3.42 9.21
CA ALA A 36 4.36 -3.36 8.09
C ALA A 36 5.35 -4.53 8.05
N LYS A 37 5.44 -5.29 9.14
CA LYS A 37 6.28 -6.49 9.23
C LYS A 37 5.48 -7.74 8.89
N SER A 38 6.17 -8.74 8.36
CA SER A 38 5.61 -10.08 8.18
C SER A 38 5.35 -10.71 9.55
N THR A 39 4.25 -11.47 9.65
CA THR A 39 3.92 -12.24 10.87
C THR A 39 4.85 -13.42 11.08
N ASP A 40 5.49 -13.90 10.02
CA ASP A 40 6.22 -15.16 10.04
C ASP A 40 7.67 -14.99 10.50
N ASP A 41 8.33 -13.88 10.08
CA ASP A 41 9.77 -13.68 10.29
C ASP A 41 10.14 -12.32 10.91
N ASP A 42 9.15 -11.53 11.29
CA ASP A 42 9.31 -10.16 11.85
C ASP A 42 10.09 -9.18 10.94
N ARG A 43 10.21 -9.52 9.64
CA ARG A 43 10.88 -8.68 8.64
C ARG A 43 9.91 -7.69 8.01
N TRP A 44 10.43 -6.58 7.52
CA TRP A 44 9.69 -5.62 6.74
C TRP A 44 9.15 -6.24 5.44
N SER A 45 7.83 -6.15 5.25
CA SER A 45 7.14 -6.70 4.08
C SER A 45 6.74 -5.58 3.12
N VAL A 46 7.25 -5.65 1.89
CA VAL A 46 6.88 -4.69 0.82
C VAL A 46 5.37 -4.68 0.61
N THR A 47 4.76 -5.86 0.60
CA THR A 47 3.31 -6.01 0.39
C THR A 47 2.50 -5.36 1.51
N ASN A 48 2.89 -5.60 2.77
CA ASN A 48 2.20 -5.00 3.91
C ASN A 48 2.32 -3.47 3.90
N ILE A 49 3.52 -2.97 3.62
CA ILE A 49 3.78 -1.53 3.50
C ILE A 49 2.93 -0.92 2.39
N GLN A 50 2.85 -1.58 1.24
CA GLN A 50 2.02 -1.15 0.11
C GLN A 50 0.54 -1.03 0.50
N VAL A 51 -0.03 -2.03 1.18
CA VAL A 51 -1.42 -2.00 1.65
C VAL A 51 -1.64 -0.85 2.63
N ILE A 52 -0.72 -0.64 3.58
CA ILE A 52 -0.80 0.46 4.55
C ILE A 52 -0.78 1.82 3.84
N LEU A 53 0.14 2.02 2.90
CA LEU A 53 0.26 3.28 2.15
C LEU A 53 -0.99 3.56 1.33
N TRP A 54 -1.49 2.59 0.57
CA TRP A 54 -2.71 2.76 -0.23
C TRP A 54 -3.92 3.02 0.65
N THR A 55 -4.08 2.30 1.76
CA THR A 55 -5.18 2.53 2.70
C THR A 55 -5.16 3.95 3.23
N GLY A 56 -4.01 4.44 3.70
CA GLY A 56 -3.89 5.80 4.22
C GLY A 56 -4.15 6.87 3.16
N VAL A 57 -3.60 6.70 1.96
CA VAL A 57 -3.76 7.65 0.85
C VAL A 57 -5.22 7.72 0.40
N ILE A 58 -5.88 6.58 0.19
CA ILE A 58 -7.26 6.54 -0.29
C ILE A 58 -8.23 7.08 0.77
N LEU A 59 -8.10 6.65 2.03
CA LEU A 59 -8.97 7.16 3.12
C LEU A 59 -8.79 8.66 3.34
N GLY A 60 -7.54 9.13 3.36
CA GLY A 60 -7.25 10.56 3.50
C GLY A 60 -7.80 11.38 2.34
N SER A 61 -7.65 10.90 1.11
CA SER A 61 -8.17 11.56 -0.09
C SER A 61 -9.69 11.57 -0.13
N TYR A 62 -10.32 10.44 0.22
CA TYR A 62 -11.78 10.34 0.29
C TYR A 62 -12.36 11.33 1.30
N LEU A 63 -11.74 11.42 2.48
CA LEU A 63 -12.17 12.36 3.50
C LEU A 63 -12.01 13.82 3.03
N ALA A 64 -10.86 14.17 2.46
CA ALA A 64 -10.59 15.53 1.95
C ALA A 64 -11.64 15.96 0.91
N LEU A 65 -11.90 15.10 -0.07
CA LEU A 65 -12.86 15.38 -1.13
C LEU A 65 -14.31 15.44 -0.61
N SER A 66 -14.69 14.51 0.29
CA SER A 66 -16.05 14.49 0.90
C SER A 66 -16.32 15.75 1.72
N LEU A 67 -15.35 16.18 2.54
CA LEU A 67 -15.48 17.41 3.32
C LEU A 67 -15.56 18.66 2.43
N SER A 68 -14.80 18.69 1.33
CA SER A 68 -14.84 19.79 0.37
C SER A 68 -16.16 19.82 -0.42
N ALA A 69 -16.71 18.65 -0.75
CA ALA A 69 -18.01 18.53 -1.42
C ALA A 69 -19.20 18.86 -0.49
N GLY A 70 -18.99 18.81 0.83
CA GLY A 70 -20.06 18.93 1.82
C GLY A 70 -21.03 17.74 1.84
N SER A 71 -20.61 16.61 1.27
CA SER A 71 -21.38 15.36 1.21
C SER A 71 -20.45 14.17 1.09
N PHE A 72 -20.89 12.98 1.51
CA PHE A 72 -20.13 11.76 1.20
C PHE A 72 -20.10 11.51 -0.32
N LEU A 73 -18.91 11.20 -0.83
CA LEU A 73 -18.76 10.84 -2.24
C LEU A 73 -19.53 9.54 -2.50
N ALA A 74 -20.49 9.60 -3.43
CA ALA A 74 -21.34 8.45 -3.74
C ALA A 74 -20.60 7.35 -4.52
N ASN A 75 -19.58 7.74 -5.30
CA ASN A 75 -18.91 6.82 -6.22
C ASN A 75 -17.41 6.82 -6.01
N ILE A 76 -16.86 5.63 -5.79
CA ILE A 76 -15.43 5.37 -5.89
C ILE A 76 -15.18 4.77 -7.29
N PRO A 77 -14.33 5.39 -8.13
CA PRO A 77 -14.04 4.86 -9.47
C PRO A 77 -13.56 3.41 -9.42
N THR A 78 -14.00 2.60 -10.37
CA THR A 78 -13.68 1.16 -10.43
C THR A 78 -12.17 0.92 -10.43
N ASN A 79 -11.38 1.72 -11.17
CA ASN A 79 -9.93 1.56 -11.20
C ASN A 79 -9.27 1.88 -9.84
N THR A 80 -9.84 2.78 -9.03
CA THR A 80 -9.39 3.02 -7.65
C THR A 80 -9.67 1.80 -6.75
N LEU A 81 -10.82 1.16 -6.90
CA LEU A 81 -11.14 -0.10 -6.21
C LEU A 81 -10.21 -1.23 -6.65
N VAL A 82 -9.86 -1.29 -7.94
CA VAL A 82 -8.90 -2.26 -8.47
C VAL A 82 -7.53 -2.10 -7.83
N LEU A 83 -7.05 -0.86 -7.58
CA LEU A 83 -5.77 -0.64 -6.88
C LEU A 83 -5.77 -1.23 -5.47
N VAL A 84 -6.85 -1.01 -4.71
CA VAL A 84 -7.01 -1.63 -3.38
C VAL A 84 -7.06 -3.14 -3.50
N GLY A 85 -7.79 -3.65 -4.49
CA GLY A 85 -7.92 -5.08 -4.78
C GLY A 85 -6.58 -5.73 -5.13
N ILE A 86 -5.74 -5.09 -5.94
CA ILE A 86 -4.40 -5.58 -6.27
C ILE A 86 -3.53 -5.67 -5.01
N ALA A 87 -3.48 -4.60 -4.21
CA ALA A 87 -2.67 -4.57 -3.00
C ALA A 87 -3.13 -5.64 -1.99
N SER A 88 -4.44 -5.71 -1.72
CA SER A 88 -5.02 -6.67 -0.78
C SER A 88 -4.94 -8.12 -1.30
N GLY A 89 -5.15 -8.32 -2.60
CA GLY A 89 -5.05 -9.62 -3.25
C GLY A 89 -3.62 -10.18 -3.21
N THR A 90 -2.62 -9.34 -3.44
CA THR A 90 -1.21 -9.73 -3.31
C THR A 90 -0.89 -10.14 -1.88
N LEU A 91 -1.39 -9.39 -0.88
CA LEU A 91 -1.21 -9.73 0.53
C LEU A 91 -1.87 -11.08 0.86
N ALA A 92 -3.13 -11.27 0.47
CA ALA A 92 -3.85 -12.52 0.73
C ALA A 92 -3.14 -13.72 0.09
N PHE A 93 -2.72 -13.60 -1.18
CA PHE A 93 -1.99 -14.66 -1.88
C PHE A 93 -0.65 -14.98 -1.20
N THR A 94 0.11 -13.96 -0.81
CA THR A 94 1.39 -14.18 -0.11
C THR A 94 1.21 -14.86 1.24
N THR A 95 0.15 -14.53 1.97
CA THR A 95 -0.18 -15.17 3.24
C THR A 95 -0.57 -16.64 3.04
N ILE A 96 -1.40 -16.94 2.04
CA ILE A 96 -1.80 -18.31 1.72
C ILE A 96 -0.60 -19.16 1.31
N THR A 97 0.25 -18.65 0.41
CA THR A 97 1.43 -19.41 -0.06
C THR A 97 2.42 -19.67 1.07
N ASN A 98 2.66 -18.71 1.96
CA ASN A 98 3.51 -18.91 3.14
C ASN A 98 2.93 -19.97 4.08
N GLY A 99 1.61 -19.95 4.30
CA GLY A 99 0.93 -20.94 5.14
C GLY A 99 0.98 -22.37 4.56
N LEU A 100 0.94 -22.52 3.22
CA LEU A 100 1.00 -23.82 2.57
C LEU A 100 2.41 -24.42 2.53
N GLN A 101 3.44 -23.57 2.50
CA GLN A 101 4.83 -24.04 2.37
C GLN A 101 5.41 -24.61 3.66
N ASN A 102 4.77 -24.42 4.82
CA ASN A 102 5.28 -24.85 6.14
C ASN A 102 6.78 -24.57 6.37
N THR A 103 7.37 -23.77 5.50
CA THR A 103 8.74 -23.32 5.61
C THR A 103 8.75 -22.14 6.57
N LEU A 104 8.91 -22.43 7.85
CA LEU A 104 9.30 -21.38 8.80
C LEU A 104 10.55 -20.70 8.24
N PRO A 105 10.49 -19.45 7.87
CA PRO A 105 11.68 -18.72 7.45
C PRO A 105 12.65 -18.82 8.61
N GLN A 106 13.83 -19.36 8.36
CA GLN A 106 14.89 -19.39 9.37
C GLN A 106 15.10 -17.94 9.80
N PRO A 107 15.05 -17.63 11.11
CA PRO A 107 15.32 -16.29 11.57
C PRO A 107 16.74 -15.94 11.15
N SER A 108 16.87 -15.12 10.11
CA SER A 108 18.18 -14.63 9.75
C SER A 108 18.66 -13.74 10.89
N LYS A 109 19.75 -14.12 11.54
CA LYS A 109 20.49 -13.30 12.52
C LYS A 109 21.16 -12.08 11.85
N GLY A 110 20.56 -11.50 10.83
CA GLY A 110 21.05 -10.33 10.13
C GLY A 110 20.28 -9.10 10.60
N LYS A 111 21.05 -8.13 11.06
CA LYS A 111 20.66 -6.82 11.57
C LYS A 111 19.39 -6.26 10.93
N ASP A 112 18.54 -5.64 11.75
CA ASP A 112 17.33 -4.87 11.44
C ASP A 112 17.57 -3.67 10.51
N GLU A 113 18.28 -3.84 9.41
CA GLU A 113 18.41 -2.81 8.40
C GLU A 113 17.13 -2.82 7.56
N PHE A 114 16.33 -1.77 7.74
CA PHE A 114 15.07 -1.56 6.99
C PHE A 114 15.23 -1.86 5.49
N MET A 115 16.26 -1.29 4.86
CA MET A 115 16.48 -1.49 3.42
C MET A 115 16.93 -2.91 3.07
N GLY A 116 17.78 -3.53 3.88
CA GLY A 116 18.26 -4.89 3.65
C GLY A 116 17.16 -5.95 3.82
N GLY A 117 16.30 -5.80 4.85
CA GLY A 117 15.16 -6.70 5.05
C GLY A 117 14.06 -6.51 4.02
N PHE A 118 13.78 -5.25 3.67
CA PHE A 118 12.68 -4.85 2.81
C PHE A 118 12.84 -5.29 1.34
N LEU A 119 14.04 -5.11 0.76
CA LEU A 119 14.32 -5.46 -0.64
C LEU A 119 15.03 -6.82 -0.79
N ALA A 120 15.28 -7.54 0.29
CA ALA A 120 15.99 -8.82 0.22
C ALA A 120 15.22 -9.86 -0.63
N ALA A 121 15.98 -10.64 -1.40
CA ALA A 121 15.44 -11.78 -2.11
C ALA A 121 15.03 -12.88 -1.13
N GLU A 122 13.97 -13.62 -1.44
CA GLU A 122 13.51 -14.70 -0.60
C GLU A 122 14.57 -15.81 -0.52
N GLY A 123 14.86 -16.27 0.68
CA GLY A 123 15.90 -17.28 0.93
C GLY A 123 17.35 -16.80 0.78
N LYS A 124 17.59 -15.56 0.35
CA LYS A 124 18.93 -14.98 0.15
C LYS A 124 18.96 -13.54 0.68
N PRO A 125 19.00 -13.36 1.99
CA PRO A 125 18.91 -12.02 2.60
C PRO A 125 20.04 -11.07 2.21
N GLU A 126 21.16 -11.60 1.76
CA GLU A 126 22.32 -10.84 1.26
C GLU A 126 22.15 -10.28 -0.16
N LYS A 127 21.10 -10.69 -0.89
CA LYS A 127 20.84 -10.25 -2.26
C LYS A 127 19.56 -9.43 -2.35
N ALA A 128 19.64 -8.29 -3.02
CA ALA A 128 18.47 -7.48 -3.31
C ALA A 128 17.59 -8.14 -4.39
N SER A 129 16.27 -8.05 -4.22
CA SER A 129 15.30 -8.51 -5.21
C SER A 129 14.93 -7.35 -6.15
N LEU A 130 15.30 -7.47 -7.41
CA LEU A 130 14.93 -6.52 -8.46
C LEU A 130 13.39 -6.41 -8.60
N VAL A 131 12.69 -7.53 -8.47
CA VAL A 131 11.22 -7.58 -8.58
C VAL A 131 10.57 -6.79 -7.44
N LYS A 132 11.03 -6.94 -6.20
CA LYS A 132 10.52 -6.17 -5.06
C LYS A 132 10.81 -4.67 -5.22
N MET A 133 12.01 -4.32 -5.69
CA MET A 133 12.39 -2.94 -5.97
C MET A 133 11.48 -2.33 -7.05
N GLN A 134 11.27 -3.05 -8.15
CA GLN A 134 10.40 -2.61 -9.24
C GLN A 134 8.95 -2.43 -8.77
N MET A 135 8.41 -3.41 -8.04
CA MET A 135 7.07 -3.34 -7.46
C MET A 135 6.91 -2.10 -6.57
N PHE A 136 7.88 -1.85 -5.70
CA PHE A 136 7.86 -0.69 -4.81
C PHE A 136 7.94 0.62 -5.57
N ALA A 137 8.85 0.74 -6.55
CA ALA A 137 9.00 1.93 -7.37
C ALA A 137 7.71 2.30 -8.11
N TRP A 138 7.06 1.33 -8.77
CA TRP A 138 5.79 1.57 -9.45
C TRP A 138 4.67 1.98 -8.49
N ASN A 139 4.64 1.43 -7.28
CA ASN A 139 3.68 1.84 -6.25
C ASN A 139 3.88 3.30 -5.82
N ILE A 140 5.13 3.72 -5.60
CA ILE A 140 5.42 5.13 -5.25
C ILE A 140 4.98 6.07 -6.38
N ILE A 141 5.31 5.75 -7.63
CA ILE A 141 4.88 6.55 -8.79
C ILE A 141 3.35 6.65 -8.84
N ALA A 142 2.64 5.54 -8.67
CA ALA A 142 1.18 5.52 -8.69
C ALA A 142 0.56 6.33 -7.55
N ILE A 143 1.12 6.26 -6.33
CA ILE A 143 0.69 7.07 -5.19
C ILE A 143 0.90 8.56 -5.47
N LEU A 144 2.06 8.95 -6.00
CA LEU A 144 2.33 10.36 -6.34
C LEU A 144 1.37 10.89 -7.39
N LEU A 145 1.09 10.12 -8.43
CA LEU A 145 0.11 10.47 -9.45
C LEU A 145 -1.30 10.60 -8.84
N PHE A 146 -1.69 9.66 -8.00
CA PHE A 146 -2.99 9.71 -7.32
C PHE A 146 -3.14 10.97 -6.46
N ILE A 147 -2.15 11.29 -5.63
CA ILE A 147 -2.16 12.50 -4.80
C ILE A 147 -2.21 13.77 -5.67
N THR A 148 -1.48 13.79 -6.79
CA THR A 148 -1.51 14.92 -7.73
C THR A 148 -2.90 15.11 -8.32
N PHE A 149 -3.58 14.04 -8.73
CA PHE A 149 -4.94 14.10 -9.24
C PHE A 149 -5.95 14.53 -8.17
N VAL A 150 -5.81 14.06 -6.93
CA VAL A 150 -6.64 14.52 -5.80
C VAL A 150 -6.44 16.01 -5.56
N GLY A 151 -5.20 16.49 -5.56
CA GLY A 151 -4.89 17.91 -5.44
C GLY A 151 -5.51 18.75 -6.57
N SER A 152 -5.42 18.27 -7.80
CA SER A 152 -6.06 18.91 -8.97
C SER A 152 -7.60 18.92 -8.84
N SER A 153 -8.21 17.83 -8.38
CA SER A 153 -9.66 17.73 -8.14
C SER A 153 -10.12 18.73 -7.07
N LEU A 154 -9.39 18.88 -5.99
CA LEU A 154 -9.66 19.87 -4.95
C LEU A 154 -9.51 21.30 -5.46
N TYR A 155 -8.44 21.57 -6.23
CA TYR A 155 -8.18 22.90 -6.80
C TYR A 155 -9.26 23.32 -7.80
N ASN A 156 -9.69 22.40 -8.68
CA ASN A 156 -10.69 22.65 -9.70
C ASN A 156 -12.15 22.56 -9.19
N GLY A 157 -12.37 22.20 -7.93
CA GLY A 157 -13.71 22.07 -7.34
C GLY A 157 -14.53 20.91 -7.91
N THR A 158 -13.90 19.89 -8.50
CA THR A 158 -14.62 18.73 -9.06
C THR A 158 -14.99 17.70 -8.00
N TYR A 159 -14.26 17.68 -6.89
CA TYR A 159 -14.50 16.84 -5.70
C TYR A 159 -14.80 15.36 -6.02
N ALA A 160 -14.10 14.80 -6.98
CA ALA A 160 -14.22 13.40 -7.36
C ALA A 160 -12.89 12.68 -7.09
N LEU A 161 -12.97 11.43 -6.63
CA LEU A 161 -11.80 10.58 -6.57
C LEU A 161 -11.25 10.36 -7.99
N PRO A 162 -9.93 10.45 -8.16
CA PRO A 162 -9.34 10.27 -9.48
C PRO A 162 -9.54 8.84 -9.99
N ASP A 163 -9.89 8.73 -11.26
CA ASP A 163 -9.75 7.48 -12.00
C ASP A 163 -8.29 7.32 -12.43
N VAL A 164 -7.57 6.40 -11.81
CA VAL A 164 -6.13 6.20 -12.04
C VAL A 164 -5.84 5.64 -13.44
N GLY A 165 -6.87 5.33 -14.20
CA GLY A 165 -6.75 4.79 -15.54
C GLY A 165 -6.31 3.32 -15.59
N ALA A 166 -6.76 2.61 -16.62
CA ALA A 166 -6.48 1.19 -16.81
C ALA A 166 -4.98 0.88 -16.96
N THR A 167 -4.21 1.81 -17.54
CA THR A 167 -2.76 1.61 -17.75
C THR A 167 -2.00 1.48 -16.43
N VAL A 168 -2.24 2.39 -15.48
CA VAL A 168 -1.56 2.34 -14.17
C VAL A 168 -1.97 1.10 -13.39
N SER A 169 -3.27 0.78 -13.38
CA SER A 169 -3.78 -0.44 -12.75
C SER A 169 -3.16 -1.70 -13.36
N THR A 170 -2.99 -1.75 -14.69
CA THR A 170 -2.36 -2.87 -15.39
C THR A 170 -0.88 -3.01 -15.03
N ILE A 171 -0.11 -1.90 -15.03
CA ILE A 171 1.30 -1.92 -14.64
C ILE A 171 1.46 -2.44 -13.21
N LEU A 172 0.63 -1.97 -12.28
CA LEU A 172 0.65 -2.44 -10.91
C LEU A 172 0.26 -3.93 -10.80
N ALA A 173 -0.74 -4.38 -11.55
CA ALA A 173 -1.15 -5.79 -11.57
C ALA A 173 -0.02 -6.69 -12.09
N ILE A 174 0.66 -6.31 -13.19
CA ILE A 174 1.80 -7.05 -13.74
C ILE A 174 2.95 -7.09 -12.72
N SER A 175 3.29 -5.96 -12.12
CA SER A 175 4.39 -5.85 -11.16
C SER A 175 4.14 -6.68 -9.89
N ASN A 176 2.93 -6.63 -9.35
CA ASN A 176 2.54 -7.45 -8.20
C ASN A 176 2.41 -8.93 -8.57
N GLY A 177 1.91 -9.25 -9.77
CA GLY A 177 1.84 -10.61 -10.29
C GLY A 177 3.21 -11.24 -10.48
N ALA A 178 4.19 -10.49 -10.98
CA ALA A 178 5.58 -10.94 -11.08
C ALA A 178 6.18 -11.26 -9.70
N HIS A 179 5.89 -10.43 -8.67
CA HIS A 179 6.33 -10.70 -7.32
C HIS A 179 5.73 -12.00 -6.77
N VAL A 180 4.45 -12.23 -7.00
CA VAL A 180 3.76 -13.47 -6.60
C VAL A 180 4.35 -14.69 -7.32
N ALA A 181 4.61 -14.58 -8.64
CA ALA A 181 5.13 -15.67 -9.47
C ALA A 181 6.58 -16.08 -9.12
N THR A 182 7.34 -15.17 -8.52
CA THR A 182 8.73 -15.49 -8.10
C THR A 182 8.83 -16.21 -6.76
N LYS A 183 7.71 -16.40 -6.05
CA LYS A 183 7.71 -17.22 -4.85
C LYS A 183 7.87 -18.69 -5.25
N PRO A 184 8.90 -19.40 -4.76
CA PRO A 184 9.08 -20.80 -5.08
C PRO A 184 7.86 -21.59 -4.58
N ILE A 185 7.16 -22.22 -5.51
CA ILE A 185 6.21 -23.28 -5.18
C ILE A 185 7.07 -24.51 -4.99
N ASP A 186 7.47 -24.79 -3.75
CA ASP A 186 8.16 -26.03 -3.44
C ASP A 186 7.16 -27.18 -3.65
N ASN A 187 7.22 -27.75 -4.84
CA ASN A 187 6.63 -29.05 -5.12
C ASN A 187 7.51 -30.11 -4.40
N LYS A 188 7.19 -30.41 -3.14
CA LYS A 188 7.61 -31.65 -2.49
C LYS A 188 6.57 -32.72 -2.74
#